data_04f6f658a61d28b4a80ec8a256dc1934
#
_entry.id   04f6f658a61d28b4a80ec8a256dc1934
#
_cell.length_a   1.000
_cell.length_b   1.000
_cell.length_c   1.000
_cell.angle_alpha   90.00
_cell.angle_beta   90.00
_cell.angle_gamma   90.00
#
_symmetry.space_group_name_H-M   'P 1'
#
loop_
_entity.id
_entity.type
_entity.pdbx_description
1 polymer ?
#
loop_
_entity_poly.entity_id
_entity_poly.type
_entity_poly.pdbx_seq_one_letter_code
_entity_poly.pdbx_strand_id
1 'polypeptide(L)'
;MKTLWLSLLLITLTSSIQANDSLRFTHKNSVQFELGGNGLFYSFNYERIILNGHRFKTSGRIGIAYYPPSSGIIDLWIPVLINEIYSFGKHHIELGLGYAFTYSATRDAENNPSNWEWEGFYTGRLGYRYQKPNGRLILRAAFTPFLEGPSPFIYYNFHASGGVAVGYAF
;
A
#
# COMPACT_ATOMS: atom_id res chain seq x y z
N MET A 1 -22.01 -9.21 24.38
CA MET A 1 -21.90 -10.07 23.19
C MET A 1 -20.90 -9.56 22.13
N LYS A 2 -20.64 -8.26 21.99
CA LYS A 2 -19.69 -7.71 20.98
C LYS A 2 -18.20 -7.98 21.29
N THR A 3 -17.83 -8.14 22.55
CA THR A 3 -16.46 -8.42 22.99
C THR A 3 -16.00 -9.88 22.76
N LEU A 4 -16.95 -10.82 22.69
CA LEU A 4 -16.64 -12.24 22.44
C LEU A 4 -16.16 -12.52 21.00
N TRP A 5 -16.65 -11.73 20.03
CA TRP A 5 -16.25 -11.89 18.62
C TRP A 5 -14.85 -11.38 18.34
N LEU A 6 -14.41 -10.32 19.04
CA LEU A 6 -13.04 -9.81 18.91
C LEU A 6 -12.01 -10.79 19.47
N SER A 7 -12.31 -11.44 20.58
CA SER A 7 -11.41 -12.46 21.17
C SER A 7 -11.36 -13.74 20.33
N LEU A 8 -12.45 -14.12 19.67
CA LEU A 8 -12.45 -15.28 18.75
C LEU A 8 -11.62 -15.01 17.50
N LEU A 9 -11.64 -13.77 16.98
CA LEU A 9 -10.82 -13.35 15.82
C LEU A 9 -9.32 -13.35 16.17
N LEU A 10 -8.94 -13.00 17.39
CA LEU A 10 -7.55 -13.05 17.85
C LEU A 10 -7.03 -14.48 18.05
N ILE A 11 -7.87 -15.40 18.49
CA ILE A 11 -7.48 -16.79 18.78
C ILE A 11 -7.24 -17.59 17.49
N THR A 12 -7.92 -17.28 16.39
CA THR A 12 -7.71 -17.95 15.10
C THR A 12 -6.39 -17.56 14.43
N LEU A 13 -5.77 -16.46 14.84
CA LEU A 13 -4.48 -16.00 14.32
C LEU A 13 -3.26 -16.73 14.93
N THR A 14 -3.45 -17.49 16.02
CA THR A 14 -2.33 -18.13 16.73
C THR A 14 -2.11 -19.61 16.37
N SER A 15 -2.99 -20.24 15.62
CA SER A 15 -2.87 -21.66 15.28
C SER A 15 -2.32 -21.88 13.87
N SER A 16 -1.03 -21.92 13.73
CA SER A 16 -0.23 -22.78 12.83
C SER A 16 1.22 -22.29 12.70
N ILE A 17 1.97 -22.41 13.79
CA ILE A 17 3.44 -22.39 13.68
C ILE A 17 3.88 -23.84 13.53
N GLN A 18 3.76 -24.37 12.32
CA GLN A 18 4.58 -25.51 11.89
C GLN A 18 5.52 -25.01 10.79
N ALA A 19 6.79 -24.94 11.17
CA ALA A 19 7.85 -24.37 10.39
C ALA A 19 8.23 -25.26 9.21
N ASN A 20 7.71 -24.93 8.04
CA ASN A 20 8.44 -25.21 6.82
C ASN A 20 8.99 -23.87 6.33
N ASP A 21 10.27 -23.59 6.59
CA ASP A 21 10.95 -22.30 6.31
C ASP A 21 10.95 -21.88 4.84
N SER A 22 10.48 -22.76 3.96
CA SER A 22 10.54 -22.59 2.50
C SER A 22 9.72 -21.43 1.93
N LEU A 23 8.72 -20.90 2.66
CA LEU A 23 7.88 -19.78 2.18
C LEU A 23 8.18 -18.43 2.84
N ARG A 24 9.05 -18.37 3.84
CA ARG A 24 9.47 -17.12 4.46
C ARG A 24 10.36 -16.33 3.53
N PHE A 25 10.18 -15.03 3.47
CA PHE A 25 11.07 -14.17 2.71
C PHE A 25 12.43 -14.03 3.39
N THR A 26 13.50 -14.28 2.64
CA THR A 26 14.88 -14.06 3.10
C THR A 26 15.17 -12.56 3.22
N HIS A 27 14.71 -11.80 2.23
CA HIS A 27 14.90 -10.35 2.16
C HIS A 27 13.65 -9.66 2.69
N LYS A 28 13.82 -8.84 3.74
CA LYS A 28 12.71 -8.19 4.43
C LYS A 28 12.44 -6.76 3.98
N ASN A 29 13.40 -6.14 3.31
CA ASN A 29 13.26 -4.77 2.80
C ASN A 29 13.16 -4.81 1.29
N SER A 30 12.47 -3.85 0.71
CA SER A 30 12.43 -3.69 -0.74
C SER A 30 12.18 -2.25 -1.16
N VAL A 31 12.69 -1.90 -2.33
CA VAL A 31 12.36 -0.67 -3.05
C VAL A 31 11.62 -1.04 -4.32
N GLN A 32 10.65 -0.23 -4.70
CA GLN A 32 9.75 -0.54 -5.81
C GLN A 32 9.39 0.73 -6.56
N PHE A 33 9.33 0.62 -7.88
CA PHE A 33 8.70 1.62 -8.74
C PHE A 33 7.33 1.09 -9.16
N GLU A 34 6.30 1.90 -8.97
CA GLU A 34 4.91 1.60 -9.31
C GLU A 34 4.39 2.62 -10.31
N LEU A 35 3.71 2.13 -11.33
CA LEU A 35 2.92 2.92 -12.27
C LEU A 35 1.45 2.75 -11.93
N GLY A 36 0.73 3.86 -11.77
CA GLY A 36 -0.61 3.86 -11.21
C GLY A 36 -0.60 3.54 -9.72
N GLY A 37 -1.63 2.84 -9.25
CA GLY A 37 -1.71 2.34 -7.89
C GLY A 37 -1.94 3.41 -6.84
N ASN A 38 -1.38 3.17 -5.64
CA ASN A 38 -1.59 4.06 -4.50
C ASN A 38 -0.84 5.40 -4.62
N GLY A 39 0.03 5.55 -5.60
CA GLY A 39 0.74 6.80 -5.91
C GLY A 39 0.11 7.61 -7.04
N LEU A 40 -1.12 7.31 -7.45
CA LEU A 40 -1.88 7.91 -8.54
C LEU A 40 -1.30 7.54 -9.92
N PHE A 41 -0.32 8.27 -10.48
CA PHE A 41 0.29 7.96 -11.78
C PHE A 41 1.57 7.16 -11.66
N TYR A 42 2.42 7.49 -10.69
CA TYR A 42 3.63 6.73 -10.37
C TYR A 42 4.03 6.96 -8.91
N SER A 43 4.84 6.06 -8.37
CA SER A 43 5.48 6.25 -7.07
C SER A 43 6.74 5.42 -6.91
N PHE A 44 7.67 5.94 -6.12
CA PHE A 44 8.77 5.18 -5.54
C PHE A 44 8.37 4.75 -4.14
N ASN A 45 8.53 3.47 -3.84
CA ASN A 45 8.03 2.90 -2.61
C ASN A 45 9.13 2.12 -1.90
N TYR A 46 9.17 2.25 -0.59
CA TYR A 46 9.90 1.37 0.31
C TYR A 46 8.90 0.49 1.07
N GLU A 47 9.21 -0.78 1.19
CA GLU A 47 8.43 -1.73 1.95
C GLU A 47 9.33 -2.55 2.85
N ARG A 48 8.84 -2.81 4.08
CA ARG A 48 9.48 -3.69 5.05
C ARG A 48 8.51 -4.75 5.54
N ILE A 49 8.93 -6.01 5.48
CA ILE A 49 8.22 -7.13 6.10
C ILE A 49 8.42 -7.03 7.62
N ILE A 50 7.34 -6.79 8.33
CA ILE A 50 7.30 -6.65 9.80
C ILE A 50 7.13 -8.03 10.44
N LEU A 51 6.09 -8.76 10.00
CA LEU A 51 5.85 -10.13 10.42
C LEU A 51 6.09 -11.06 9.21
N ASN A 52 6.96 -12.05 9.38
CA ASN A 52 7.37 -12.95 8.31
C ASN A 52 6.97 -14.39 8.65
N GLY A 53 5.68 -14.65 8.71
CA GLY A 53 5.14 -15.99 8.90
C GLY A 53 5.28 -16.87 7.65
N HIS A 54 4.95 -18.14 7.76
CA HIS A 54 5.03 -19.09 6.66
C HIS A 54 4.10 -18.69 5.50
N ARG A 55 2.79 -18.65 5.74
CA ARG A 55 1.80 -18.28 4.74
C ARG A 55 1.35 -16.82 4.83
N PHE A 56 1.22 -16.30 6.05
CA PHE A 56 0.81 -14.92 6.29
C PHE A 56 2.01 -14.06 6.65
N LYS A 57 2.10 -12.90 6.04
CA LYS A 57 3.13 -11.91 6.28
C LYS A 57 2.50 -10.53 6.31
N THR A 58 2.96 -9.71 7.27
CA THR A 58 2.53 -8.31 7.37
C THR A 58 3.68 -7.42 6.94
N SER A 59 3.41 -6.43 6.11
CA SER A 59 4.38 -5.42 5.71
C SER A 59 3.87 -4.01 5.93
N GLY A 60 4.79 -3.10 6.24
CA GLY A 60 4.59 -1.66 6.17
C GLY A 60 5.19 -1.11 4.89
N ARG A 61 4.48 -0.25 4.19
CA ARG A 61 4.90 0.38 2.95
C ARG A 61 4.70 1.89 3.03
N ILE A 62 5.70 2.63 2.55
CA ILE A 62 5.64 4.07 2.35
C ILE A 62 6.10 4.38 0.93
N GLY A 63 5.39 5.27 0.27
CA GLY A 63 5.72 5.73 -1.07
C GLY A 63 5.90 7.24 -1.14
N ILE A 64 6.46 7.69 -2.25
CA ILE A 64 6.55 9.10 -2.61
C ILE A 64 6.33 9.24 -4.11
N ALA A 65 5.52 10.22 -4.50
CA ALA A 65 5.39 10.70 -5.87
C ALA A 65 5.34 12.24 -5.86
N TYR A 66 5.96 12.84 -6.88
CA TYR A 66 5.98 14.29 -7.05
C TYR A 66 5.42 14.63 -8.43
N TYR A 67 4.44 15.52 -8.44
CA TYR A 67 3.81 16.01 -9.67
C TYR A 67 4.17 17.48 -9.84
N PRO A 68 4.81 17.84 -10.97
CA PRO A 68 5.18 19.23 -11.21
C PRO A 68 3.98 20.17 -11.17
N PRO A 69 4.13 21.40 -10.65
CA PRO A 69 3.06 22.38 -10.55
C PRO A 69 2.32 22.65 -11.87
N SER A 70 2.99 22.52 -13.01
CA SER A 70 2.40 22.68 -14.34
C SER A 70 1.37 21.61 -14.73
N SER A 71 1.29 20.50 -13.98
CA SER A 71 0.33 19.41 -14.27
C SER A 71 -1.11 19.71 -13.84
N GLY A 72 -1.32 20.77 -13.03
CA GLY A 72 -2.63 21.07 -12.43
C GLY A 72 -3.09 20.05 -11.38
N ILE A 73 -2.20 19.15 -10.95
CA ILE A 73 -2.47 18.06 -10.04
C ILE A 73 -1.70 18.31 -8.73
N ILE A 74 -1.99 17.56 -7.72
CA ILE A 74 -1.35 17.52 -6.41
C ILE A 74 0.17 17.43 -6.52
N ASP A 75 0.88 18.34 -5.86
CA ASP A 75 2.34 18.46 -6.01
C ASP A 75 3.11 17.31 -5.35
N LEU A 76 2.74 16.88 -4.15
CA LEU A 76 3.38 15.80 -3.42
C LEU A 76 2.36 14.76 -2.93
N TRP A 77 2.65 13.48 -3.14
CA TRP A 77 1.80 12.37 -2.76
C TRP A 77 2.60 11.34 -1.95
N ILE A 78 2.15 11.03 -0.73
CA ILE A 78 2.84 10.12 0.18
C ILE A 78 1.88 9.03 0.66
N PRO A 79 1.74 7.90 -0.06
CA PRO A 79 0.96 6.76 0.41
C PRO A 79 1.67 6.00 1.51
N VAL A 80 0.95 5.70 2.59
CA VAL A 80 1.40 4.85 3.70
C VAL A 80 0.40 3.73 3.88
N LEU A 81 0.86 2.47 3.82
CA LEU A 81 0.00 1.29 3.88
C LEU A 81 0.55 0.23 4.82
N ILE A 82 -0.38 -0.53 5.40
CA ILE A 82 -0.11 -1.84 5.98
C ILE A 82 -0.72 -2.87 5.05
N ASN A 83 0.06 -3.89 4.67
CA ASN A 83 -0.40 -4.95 3.79
C ASN A 83 -0.27 -6.30 4.47
N GLU A 84 -1.30 -7.12 4.32
CA GLU A 84 -1.27 -8.55 4.60
C GLU A 84 -1.01 -9.32 3.30
N ILE A 85 -0.07 -10.25 3.35
CA ILE A 85 0.41 -11.03 2.22
C ILE A 85 0.15 -12.49 2.51
N TYR A 86 -0.71 -13.12 1.70
CA TYR A 86 -0.94 -14.56 1.74
C TYR A 86 -0.11 -15.27 0.66
N SER A 87 0.72 -16.23 1.06
CA SER A 87 1.74 -16.87 0.22
C SER A 87 1.41 -18.29 -0.16
N PHE A 88 1.54 -18.60 -1.44
CA PHE A 88 1.46 -19.94 -2.01
C PHE A 88 2.63 -20.17 -3.00
N GLY A 89 3.80 -20.42 -2.44
CA GLY A 89 5.05 -20.56 -3.19
C GLY A 89 5.65 -19.21 -3.57
N LYS A 90 5.82 -18.97 -4.87
CA LYS A 90 6.32 -17.71 -5.43
C LYS A 90 5.21 -16.71 -5.77
N HIS A 91 3.97 -17.09 -5.55
CA HIS A 91 2.77 -16.31 -5.83
C HIS A 91 2.13 -15.87 -4.51
N HIS A 92 1.62 -14.66 -4.45
CA HIS A 92 1.01 -14.11 -3.24
C HIS A 92 -0.19 -13.25 -3.60
N ILE A 93 -1.20 -13.26 -2.72
CA ILE A 93 -2.29 -12.29 -2.72
C ILE A 93 -1.98 -11.27 -1.65
N GLU A 94 -2.22 -9.99 -1.96
CA GLU A 94 -2.02 -8.87 -1.04
C GLU A 94 -3.34 -8.18 -0.76
N LEU A 95 -3.59 -7.90 0.52
CA LEU A 95 -4.66 -7.03 0.97
C LEU A 95 -4.02 -5.91 1.80
N GLY A 96 -4.28 -4.67 1.44
CA GLY A 96 -3.70 -3.52 2.12
C GLY A 96 -4.73 -2.44 2.44
N LEU A 97 -4.46 -1.73 3.52
CA LEU A 97 -5.18 -0.53 3.91
C LEU A 97 -4.19 0.55 4.29
N GLY A 98 -4.54 1.79 4.01
CA GLY A 98 -3.66 2.90 4.29
C GLY A 98 -4.27 4.26 4.04
N TYR A 99 -3.40 5.25 4.06
CA TYR A 99 -3.74 6.64 3.85
C TYR A 99 -2.70 7.28 2.93
N ALA A 100 -3.15 8.03 1.95
CA ALA A 100 -2.30 8.80 1.06
C ALA A 100 -2.36 10.28 1.47
N PHE A 101 -1.26 10.79 2.03
CA PHE A 101 -1.10 12.20 2.33
C PHE A 101 -0.77 12.95 1.05
N THR A 102 -1.37 14.12 0.88
CA THR A 102 -1.13 15.00 -0.25
C THR A 102 -0.76 16.38 0.25
N TYR A 103 0.21 17.00 -0.38
CA TYR A 103 0.61 18.38 -0.11
C TYR A 103 0.51 19.16 -1.41
N SER A 104 -0.45 20.05 -1.49
CA SER A 104 -0.79 20.78 -2.71
C SER A 104 -0.94 22.28 -2.45
N ALA A 105 -0.68 23.07 -3.49
CA ALA A 105 -0.92 24.49 -3.46
C ALA A 105 -2.23 24.85 -4.17
N THR A 106 -3.03 25.69 -3.56
CA THR A 106 -4.08 26.42 -4.28
C THR A 106 -3.41 27.36 -5.28
N ARG A 107 -3.97 27.51 -6.47
CA ARG A 107 -3.41 28.37 -7.51
C ARG A 107 -4.27 29.60 -7.71
N ASP A 108 -3.62 30.74 -7.93
CA ASP A 108 -4.30 31.96 -8.30
C ASP A 108 -4.70 31.97 -9.80
N ALA A 109 -5.36 33.05 -10.26
CA ALA A 109 -5.80 33.18 -11.65
C ALA A 109 -4.64 33.22 -12.66
N GLU A 110 -3.42 33.49 -12.20
CA GLU A 110 -2.19 33.54 -13.01
C GLU A 110 -1.41 32.19 -12.92
N ASN A 111 -2.01 31.18 -12.28
CA ASN A 111 -1.42 29.85 -12.06
C ASN A 111 -0.19 29.84 -11.13
N ASN A 112 0.00 30.89 -10.30
CA ASN A 112 1.04 30.89 -9.29
C ASN A 112 0.59 30.12 -8.05
N PRO A 113 1.48 29.33 -7.42
CA PRO A 113 1.11 28.61 -6.20
C PRO A 113 0.87 29.60 -5.05
N SER A 114 -0.28 29.49 -4.43
CA SER A 114 -0.66 30.19 -3.19
C SER A 114 -1.08 29.14 -2.17
N ASN A 115 -1.16 29.46 -0.92
CA ASN A 115 -1.66 28.62 0.18
C ASN A 115 -1.42 27.10 0.02
N TRP A 116 -0.40 26.60 0.70
CA TRP A 116 -0.06 25.18 0.73
C TRP A 116 -0.85 24.48 1.85
N GLU A 117 -1.54 23.39 1.49
CA GLU A 117 -2.39 22.65 2.41
C GLU A 117 -2.09 21.14 2.36
N TRP A 118 -2.23 20.49 3.51
CA TRP A 118 -2.20 19.04 3.63
C TRP A 118 -3.60 18.50 3.56
N GLU A 119 -3.81 17.58 2.66
CA GLU A 119 -5.02 16.80 2.52
C GLU A 119 -4.67 15.31 2.53
N GLY A 120 -5.67 14.45 2.27
CA GLY A 120 -5.38 13.06 2.03
C GLY A 120 -6.61 12.18 1.87
N PHE A 121 -6.34 10.94 1.50
CA PHE A 121 -7.34 9.98 1.08
C PHE A 121 -7.09 8.64 1.76
N TYR A 122 -8.16 7.99 2.22
CA TYR A 122 -8.08 6.58 2.58
C TYR A 122 -7.87 5.76 1.32
N THR A 123 -7.01 4.76 1.39
CA THR A 123 -6.71 3.92 0.25
C THR A 123 -6.65 2.46 0.63
N GLY A 124 -7.11 1.62 -0.28
CA GLY A 124 -7.01 0.18 -0.18
C GLY A 124 -6.02 -0.38 -1.19
N ARG A 125 -5.75 -1.68 -1.06
CA ARG A 125 -4.99 -2.46 -2.01
C ARG A 125 -5.50 -3.89 -2.03
N LEU A 126 -5.89 -4.38 -3.19
CA LEU A 126 -6.14 -5.80 -3.45
C LEU A 126 -5.28 -6.18 -4.64
N GLY A 127 -4.27 -7.03 -4.41
CA GLY A 127 -3.26 -7.26 -5.41
C GLY A 127 -2.72 -8.67 -5.48
N TYR A 128 -1.99 -8.87 -6.56
CA TYR A 128 -1.15 -10.02 -6.79
C TYR A 128 0.32 -9.60 -6.74
N ARG A 129 1.14 -10.43 -6.08
CA ARG A 129 2.59 -10.28 -6.00
C ARG A 129 3.26 -11.57 -6.44
N TYR A 130 4.25 -11.44 -7.31
CA TYR A 130 5.21 -12.48 -7.62
C TYR A 130 6.54 -12.15 -6.92
N GLN A 131 6.99 -13.05 -6.05
CA GLN A 131 8.30 -12.98 -5.42
C GLN A 131 8.71 -14.39 -4.96
N LYS A 132 9.88 -14.86 -5.37
CA LYS A 132 10.43 -16.09 -4.79
C LYS A 132 10.84 -15.83 -3.33
N PRO A 133 10.68 -16.79 -2.40
CA PRO A 133 11.04 -16.60 -0.99
C PRO A 133 12.49 -16.12 -0.78
N ASN A 134 13.43 -16.67 -1.53
CA ASN A 134 14.85 -16.27 -1.54
C ASN A 134 15.21 -15.33 -2.69
N GLY A 135 14.23 -14.88 -3.48
CA GLY A 135 14.45 -14.04 -4.65
C GLY A 135 14.39 -12.56 -4.31
N ARG A 136 15.03 -11.77 -5.17
CA ARG A 136 15.09 -10.31 -5.03
C ARG A 136 14.10 -9.57 -5.93
N LEU A 137 13.70 -10.19 -7.05
CA LEU A 137 12.72 -9.58 -7.96
C LEU A 137 11.33 -9.64 -7.37
N ILE A 138 10.65 -8.51 -7.40
CA ILE A 138 9.24 -8.35 -7.04
C ILE A 138 8.51 -7.81 -8.26
N LEU A 139 7.40 -8.47 -8.64
CA LEU A 139 6.43 -7.97 -9.62
C LEU A 139 5.07 -7.92 -8.96
N ARG A 140 4.32 -6.83 -9.17
CA ARG A 140 3.01 -6.62 -8.58
C ARG A 140 2.01 -6.10 -9.60
N ALA A 141 0.76 -6.47 -9.40
CA ALA A 141 -0.40 -5.82 -10.02
C ALA A 141 -1.50 -5.72 -8.97
N ALA A 142 -2.15 -4.57 -8.86
CA ALA A 142 -3.14 -4.36 -7.82
C ALA A 142 -4.26 -3.41 -8.26
N PHE A 143 -5.45 -3.64 -7.72
CA PHE A 143 -6.53 -2.68 -7.64
C PHE A 143 -6.34 -1.85 -6.36
N THR A 144 -6.44 -0.53 -6.47
CA THR A 144 -6.09 0.42 -5.41
C THR A 144 -7.14 1.52 -5.31
N PRO A 145 -8.29 1.25 -4.69
CA PRO A 145 -9.33 2.24 -4.53
C PRO A 145 -8.90 3.37 -3.58
N PHE A 146 -9.39 4.57 -3.86
CA PHE A 146 -9.31 5.73 -2.98
C PHE A 146 -10.70 6.12 -2.50
N LEU A 147 -10.77 6.56 -1.24
CA LEU A 147 -11.96 7.10 -0.61
C LEU A 147 -11.63 8.50 -0.10
N GLU A 148 -12.29 9.49 -0.68
CA GLU A 148 -12.19 10.88 -0.29
C GLU A 148 -13.36 11.25 0.63
N GLY A 149 -13.07 11.89 1.75
CA GLY A 149 -14.10 12.38 2.69
C GLY A 149 -13.57 12.48 4.11
N PRO A 150 -14.32 13.15 5.00
CA PRO A 150 -13.93 13.35 6.40
C PRO A 150 -13.91 12.02 7.18
N SER A 151 -14.63 11.02 6.69
CA SER A 151 -14.65 9.68 7.28
C SER A 151 -15.05 8.66 6.21
N PRO A 152 -14.39 7.49 6.13
CA PRO A 152 -14.72 6.44 5.17
C PRO A 152 -16.11 5.81 5.40
N PHE A 153 -16.79 6.17 6.49
CA PHE A 153 -18.07 5.57 6.89
C PHE A 153 -19.27 6.51 6.76
N ILE A 154 -19.07 7.81 6.44
CA ILE A 154 -20.17 8.79 6.46
C ILE A 154 -20.45 9.32 5.05
N TYR A 155 -19.50 10.01 4.44
CA TYR A 155 -19.59 10.55 3.09
C TYR A 155 -18.25 10.34 2.39
N TYR A 156 -18.26 9.64 1.27
CA TYR A 156 -17.03 9.42 0.50
C TYR A 156 -17.31 9.43 -1.00
N ASN A 157 -16.35 9.94 -1.74
CA ASN A 157 -16.26 9.73 -3.17
C ASN A 157 -15.30 8.55 -3.43
N PHE A 158 -15.76 7.57 -4.17
CA PHE A 158 -15.00 6.39 -4.52
C PHE A 158 -14.29 6.59 -5.86
N HIS A 159 -12.97 6.47 -5.86
CA HIS A 159 -12.16 6.51 -7.06
C HIS A 159 -11.47 5.16 -7.26
N ALA A 160 -11.82 4.48 -8.36
CA ALA A 160 -11.16 3.24 -8.74
C ALA A 160 -9.81 3.53 -9.38
N SER A 161 -8.77 2.88 -8.90
CA SER A 161 -7.42 2.94 -9.48
C SER A 161 -6.81 1.55 -9.51
N GLY A 162 -5.77 1.40 -10.27
CA GLY A 162 -4.98 0.18 -10.34
C GLY A 162 -3.56 0.47 -10.76
N GLY A 163 -2.64 -0.42 -10.42
CA GLY A 163 -1.25 -0.22 -10.73
C GLY A 163 -0.45 -1.49 -10.89
N VAL A 164 0.69 -1.33 -11.51
CA VAL A 164 1.71 -2.37 -11.67
C VAL A 164 3.04 -1.88 -11.10
N ALA A 165 3.77 -2.77 -10.45
CA ALA A 165 5.06 -2.39 -9.87
C ALA A 165 6.14 -3.45 -10.14
N VAL A 166 7.36 -2.94 -10.25
CA VAL A 166 8.58 -3.74 -10.23
C VAL A 166 9.44 -3.30 -9.06
N GLY A 167 10.08 -4.26 -8.40
CA GLY A 167 10.89 -3.98 -7.22
C GLY A 167 12.03 -4.92 -6.98
N TYR A 168 12.90 -4.52 -6.07
CA TYR A 168 14.08 -5.25 -5.65
C TYR A 168 14.10 -5.40 -4.13
N ALA A 169 14.20 -6.64 -3.65
CA ALA A 169 14.28 -7.00 -2.23
C ALA A 169 15.73 -7.19 -1.76
N PHE A 170 16.04 -6.75 -0.53
CA PHE A 170 17.37 -6.81 0.10
C PHE A 170 17.32 -6.97 1.62
#